data_10e8804650d9488fc39697c5ad1f1aaa
#
_entry.id   10e8804650d9488fc39697c5ad1f1aaa
#
_cell.length_a   1.000
_cell.length_b   1.000
_cell.length_c   1.000
_cell.angle_alpha   90.00
_cell.angle_beta   90.00
_cell.angle_gamma   90.00
#
_symmetry.space_group_name_H-M   'P 1'
#
loop_
_entity.id
_entity.type
_entity.pdbx_description
1 polymer ?
#
loop_
_entity_poly.entity_id
_entity_poly.type
_entity_poly.pdbx_seq_one_letter_code
_entity_poly.pdbx_strand_id
1 'polypeptide(L)'
;MNQKTDAFRIDENARPYTHLNFKNDPDEFQFAIITDNAGGARPGVFARAVEMVNLLQPEFVVNAGDLIEGYSEDEEQIRAWWQEIDGYLAQLEMPFFFLPGNHDHYSEASVKAWGERFGDERGYYHFVYKDVLFLMINTEDPPKTVARLQRNDPELYERVGVNYKLMHELQAKEHQTAEDGKKLLELAEPIEEWLGEIDISDDQVAYFKEVVEAYPDVRWTFCFTHSPPYYSPAVAKDPSNFAKIEALLADRPYTVFSAHTHTYDYDQRNGRDYITTATSGAMNVVRPGAMDHIVWVTMTDQGPKIVNLLMNGIMDKKGPPKDDDLAEIGLYRP
;
A
#
# COMPACT_ATOMS: atom_id res chain seq x y z
N MET A 1 -3.03 21.28 -36.03
CA MET A 1 -2.06 20.66 -36.96
C MET A 1 -1.21 19.71 -36.14
N ASN A 2 -1.40 18.41 -36.32
CA ASN A 2 -0.79 17.39 -35.48
C ASN A 2 0.71 17.24 -35.72
N GLN A 3 1.54 17.65 -34.78
CA GLN A 3 2.98 17.36 -34.74
C GLN A 3 3.34 15.88 -34.49
N LYS A 4 2.35 14.97 -34.58
CA LYS A 4 2.52 13.53 -34.24
C LYS A 4 3.11 12.65 -35.35
N THR A 5 3.41 13.19 -36.54
CA THR A 5 3.78 12.37 -37.71
C THR A 5 5.28 12.23 -37.99
N ASP A 6 6.13 13.02 -37.34
CA ASP A 6 7.57 13.00 -37.67
C ASP A 6 8.37 11.84 -37.02
N ALA A 7 7.83 11.18 -36.01
CA ALA A 7 8.49 10.09 -35.29
C ALA A 7 8.25 8.70 -35.91
N PHE A 8 7.24 8.54 -36.75
CA PHE A 8 6.90 7.27 -37.40
C PHE A 8 7.17 7.32 -38.89
N ARG A 9 7.91 6.33 -39.38
CA ARG A 9 8.22 6.17 -40.81
C ARG A 9 7.98 4.73 -41.21
N ILE A 10 7.28 4.52 -42.31
CA ILE A 10 7.04 3.21 -42.94
C ILE A 10 6.96 3.43 -44.45
N ASP A 11 7.28 2.38 -45.22
CA ASP A 11 7.05 2.38 -46.66
C ASP A 11 5.55 2.58 -46.93
N GLU A 12 5.20 3.58 -47.76
CA GLU A 12 3.80 3.95 -48.07
C GLU A 12 3.01 2.81 -48.68
N ASN A 13 3.66 1.83 -49.33
CA ASN A 13 3.01 0.66 -49.92
C ASN A 13 2.75 -0.46 -48.90
N ALA A 14 3.39 -0.44 -47.74
CA ALA A 14 3.23 -1.43 -46.70
C ALA A 14 2.16 -0.97 -45.69
N ARG A 15 1.11 -1.79 -45.44
CA ARG A 15 0.05 -1.52 -44.46
C ARG A 15 -0.21 -2.69 -43.52
N PRO A 16 0.83 -3.26 -42.89
CA PRO A 16 0.70 -4.38 -41.98
C PRO A 16 0.31 -3.92 -40.56
N TYR A 17 -0.55 -2.92 -40.45
CA TYR A 17 -0.97 -2.30 -39.17
C TYR A 17 -2.45 -1.95 -39.21
N THR A 18 -3.08 -1.88 -38.04
CA THR A 18 -4.51 -1.56 -37.92
C THR A 18 -4.80 -0.07 -38.03
N HIS A 19 -3.98 0.78 -37.40
CA HIS A 19 -4.05 2.23 -37.40
C HIS A 19 -2.73 2.83 -36.89
N LEU A 20 -2.58 4.16 -37.03
CA LEU A 20 -1.39 4.92 -36.60
C LEU A 20 -1.70 5.86 -35.43
N ASN A 21 -2.74 5.57 -34.66
CA ASN A 21 -3.07 6.31 -33.44
C ASN A 21 -2.21 5.78 -32.29
N PHE A 22 -1.00 6.31 -32.17
CA PHE A 22 -0.09 5.93 -31.10
C PHE A 22 -0.58 6.50 -29.76
N LYS A 23 -0.48 5.68 -28.69
CA LYS A 23 -0.70 6.12 -27.33
C LYS A 23 0.56 6.77 -26.76
N ASN A 24 0.69 8.05 -26.94
CA ASN A 24 1.84 8.84 -26.53
C ASN A 24 1.43 10.23 -26.04
N ASP A 25 0.30 10.30 -25.35
CA ASP A 25 -0.17 11.54 -24.74
C ASP A 25 0.81 11.96 -23.63
N PRO A 26 1.36 13.19 -23.65
CA PRO A 26 2.31 13.64 -22.64
C PRO A 26 1.66 13.84 -21.26
N ASP A 27 0.34 13.94 -21.17
CA ASP A 27 -0.39 14.08 -19.92
C ASP A 27 -0.78 12.72 -19.31
N GLU A 28 -0.66 11.62 -20.08
CA GLU A 28 -0.71 10.27 -19.52
C GLU A 28 0.56 9.97 -18.71
N PHE A 29 0.39 9.22 -17.61
CA PHE A 29 1.52 8.77 -16.79
C PHE A 29 1.18 7.45 -16.09
N GLN A 30 2.22 6.75 -15.62
CA GLN A 30 2.09 5.50 -14.91
C GLN A 30 2.76 5.59 -13.55
N PHE A 31 2.09 5.00 -12.54
CA PHE A 31 2.71 4.76 -11.24
C PHE A 31 2.39 3.35 -10.74
N ALA A 32 3.23 2.85 -9.86
CA ALA A 32 3.04 1.56 -9.22
C ALA A 32 2.69 1.75 -7.74
N ILE A 33 1.96 0.77 -7.17
CA ILE A 33 1.73 0.69 -5.74
C ILE A 33 2.31 -0.63 -5.27
N ILE A 34 3.19 -0.58 -4.26
CA ILE A 34 3.67 -1.73 -3.49
C ILE A 34 3.49 -1.42 -2.02
N THR A 35 3.02 -2.39 -1.23
CA THR A 35 2.60 -2.18 0.14
C THR A 35 2.78 -3.44 0.98
N ASP A 36 2.65 -3.32 2.30
CA ASP A 36 2.66 -4.44 3.22
C ASP A 36 3.87 -5.37 3.01
N ASN A 37 5.06 -4.87 3.34
CA ASN A 37 6.23 -5.70 3.57
C ASN A 37 6.18 -6.34 4.97
N ALA A 38 5.66 -5.57 5.96
CA ALA A 38 5.51 -5.98 7.35
C ALA A 38 4.20 -6.76 7.61
N GLY A 39 4.10 -7.32 8.80
CA GLY A 39 3.04 -8.27 9.16
C GLY A 39 3.39 -9.70 8.75
N GLY A 40 4.56 -10.19 9.19
CA GLY A 40 5.13 -11.47 8.83
C GLY A 40 5.87 -11.40 7.50
N ALA A 41 6.85 -10.52 7.40
CA ALA A 41 7.69 -10.30 6.23
C ALA A 41 8.31 -11.61 5.73
N ARG A 42 8.11 -11.90 4.45
CA ARG A 42 8.67 -13.09 3.81
C ARG A 42 10.00 -12.75 3.15
N PRO A 43 11.10 -13.43 3.54
CA PRO A 43 12.43 -13.10 3.05
C PRO A 43 12.50 -13.02 1.52
N GLY A 44 13.02 -11.91 0.99
CA GLY A 44 13.25 -11.69 -0.43
C GLY A 44 12.02 -11.31 -1.26
N VAL A 45 10.80 -11.37 -0.73
CA VAL A 45 9.58 -11.08 -1.52
C VAL A 45 9.50 -9.59 -1.85
N PHE A 46 9.69 -8.71 -0.87
CA PHE A 46 9.68 -7.26 -1.10
C PHE A 46 10.84 -6.80 -1.99
N ALA A 47 12.04 -7.37 -1.77
CA ALA A 47 13.18 -7.11 -2.66
C ALA A 47 12.85 -7.43 -4.12
N ARG A 48 12.15 -8.55 -4.35
CA ARG A 48 11.66 -8.93 -5.67
C ARG A 48 10.61 -7.95 -6.22
N ALA A 49 9.71 -7.43 -5.38
CA ALA A 49 8.77 -6.38 -5.80
C ALA A 49 9.52 -5.15 -6.33
N VAL A 50 10.58 -4.71 -5.65
CA VAL A 50 11.45 -3.61 -6.07
C VAL A 50 12.12 -3.90 -7.42
N GLU A 51 12.67 -5.09 -7.61
CA GLU A 51 13.26 -5.50 -8.90
C GLU A 51 12.23 -5.44 -10.04
N MET A 52 11.00 -5.91 -9.79
CA MET A 52 9.94 -5.92 -10.78
C MET A 52 9.44 -4.53 -11.11
N VAL A 53 9.36 -3.64 -10.14
CA VAL A 53 9.04 -2.24 -10.37
C VAL A 53 10.09 -1.58 -11.28
N ASN A 54 11.38 -1.88 -11.07
CA ASN A 54 12.44 -1.42 -11.98
C ASN A 54 12.31 -1.98 -13.40
N LEU A 55 11.82 -3.22 -13.58
CA LEU A 55 11.53 -3.76 -14.92
C LEU A 55 10.35 -3.05 -15.60
N LEU A 56 9.36 -2.64 -14.84
CA LEU A 56 8.15 -1.99 -15.33
C LEU A 56 8.31 -0.50 -15.62
N GLN A 57 9.29 0.17 -14.99
CA GLN A 57 9.63 1.58 -15.20
C GLN A 57 8.45 2.56 -15.03
N PRO A 58 7.72 2.57 -13.89
CA PRO A 58 6.74 3.60 -13.60
C PRO A 58 7.44 4.96 -13.39
N GLU A 59 6.70 6.06 -13.48
CA GLU A 59 7.25 7.40 -13.21
C GLU A 59 7.56 7.60 -11.72
N PHE A 60 6.81 6.92 -10.83
CA PHE A 60 7.04 6.86 -9.39
C PHE A 60 6.31 5.67 -8.77
N VAL A 61 6.60 5.41 -7.50
CA VAL A 61 5.97 4.36 -6.68
C VAL A 61 5.30 4.99 -5.47
N VAL A 62 4.15 4.46 -5.09
CA VAL A 62 3.46 4.81 -3.84
C VAL A 62 3.41 3.58 -2.93
N ASN A 63 3.69 3.77 -1.66
CA ASN A 63 3.47 2.78 -0.63
C ASN A 63 2.28 3.19 0.23
N ALA A 64 1.44 2.23 0.58
CA ALA A 64 0.27 2.44 1.43
C ALA A 64 0.46 1.90 2.87
N GLY A 65 1.69 1.91 3.38
CA GLY A 65 2.01 1.56 4.76
C GLY A 65 2.67 0.20 4.95
N ASP A 66 3.05 -0.08 6.18
CA ASP A 66 3.62 -1.33 6.68
C ASP A 66 4.91 -1.76 5.97
N LEU A 67 5.94 -0.92 6.07
CA LEU A 67 7.26 -1.22 5.52
C LEU A 67 8.14 -1.99 6.50
N ILE A 68 8.12 -1.66 7.79
CA ILE A 68 8.92 -2.31 8.83
C ILE A 68 8.03 -3.14 9.76
N GLU A 69 8.58 -4.21 10.37
CA GLU A 69 7.81 -5.01 11.35
C GLU A 69 7.38 -4.20 12.59
N GLY A 70 8.11 -3.19 12.98
CA GLY A 70 7.75 -2.09 13.87
C GLY A 70 7.31 -2.43 15.30
N TYR A 71 6.89 -3.65 15.60
CA TYR A 71 6.37 -4.05 16.90
C TYR A 71 7.46 -4.16 17.97
N SER A 72 8.15 -3.05 18.21
CA SER A 72 9.24 -2.92 19.18
C SER A 72 9.29 -1.52 19.77
N GLU A 73 9.77 -1.43 21.03
CA GLU A 73 10.20 -0.18 21.67
C GLU A 73 11.73 0.02 21.55
N ASP A 74 12.44 -0.95 20.97
CA ASP A 74 13.89 -0.90 20.79
C ASP A 74 14.26 -0.06 19.57
N GLU A 75 14.81 1.12 19.81
CA GLU A 75 15.24 2.05 18.76
C GLU A 75 16.33 1.45 17.85
N GLU A 76 17.20 0.56 18.36
CA GLU A 76 18.23 -0.07 17.52
C GLU A 76 17.60 -1.06 16.54
N GLN A 77 16.63 -1.84 17.02
CA GLN A 77 15.87 -2.76 16.18
C GLN A 77 15.06 -2.01 15.10
N ILE A 78 14.39 -0.94 15.47
CA ILE A 78 13.62 -0.10 14.52
C ILE A 78 14.54 0.47 13.46
N ARG A 79 15.71 1.00 13.85
CA ARG A 79 16.73 1.49 12.90
C ARG A 79 17.24 0.39 11.98
N ALA A 80 17.43 -0.82 12.50
CA ALA A 80 17.90 -1.96 11.69
C ALA A 80 16.85 -2.32 10.60
N TRP A 81 15.57 -2.37 10.93
CA TRP A 81 14.50 -2.60 9.94
C TRP A 81 14.46 -1.49 8.87
N TRP A 82 14.56 -0.22 9.27
CA TRP A 82 14.62 0.87 8.31
C TRP A 82 15.86 0.80 7.40
N GLN A 83 17.01 0.37 7.93
CA GLN A 83 18.22 0.17 7.12
C GLN A 83 18.03 -0.95 6.09
N GLU A 84 17.32 -2.02 6.43
CA GLU A 84 16.99 -3.08 5.49
C GLU A 84 16.10 -2.54 4.35
N ILE A 85 15.03 -1.82 4.69
CA ILE A 85 14.16 -1.18 3.71
C ILE A 85 14.93 -0.20 2.82
N ASP A 86 15.81 0.60 3.40
CA ASP A 86 16.68 1.51 2.64
C ASP A 86 17.56 0.77 1.64
N GLY A 87 18.07 -0.41 2.02
CA GLY A 87 18.83 -1.26 1.12
C GLY A 87 18.03 -1.73 -0.10
N TYR A 88 16.74 -2.03 0.07
CA TYR A 88 15.86 -2.36 -1.05
C TYR A 88 15.52 -1.11 -1.88
N LEU A 89 15.10 -0.03 -1.23
CA LEU A 89 14.66 1.19 -1.92
C LEU A 89 15.80 1.93 -2.64
N ALA A 90 17.04 1.77 -2.18
CA ALA A 90 18.22 2.31 -2.87
C ALA A 90 18.41 1.71 -4.28
N GLN A 91 17.75 0.61 -4.61
CA GLN A 91 17.77 -0.01 -5.93
C GLN A 91 16.70 0.54 -6.87
N LEU A 92 15.73 1.30 -6.37
CA LEU A 92 14.70 1.93 -7.21
C LEU A 92 15.30 3.04 -8.08
N GLU A 93 14.88 3.07 -9.33
CA GLU A 93 15.29 4.06 -10.32
C GLU A 93 14.37 5.30 -10.35
N MET A 94 13.24 5.26 -9.62
CA MET A 94 12.23 6.30 -9.58
C MET A 94 11.87 6.72 -8.15
N PRO A 95 11.21 7.88 -7.95
CA PRO A 95 10.75 8.33 -6.62
C PRO A 95 9.81 7.33 -5.95
N PHE A 96 9.90 7.26 -4.62
CA PHE A 96 9.04 6.44 -3.77
C PHE A 96 8.36 7.33 -2.72
N PHE A 97 7.03 7.27 -2.64
CA PHE A 97 6.20 8.03 -1.71
C PHE A 97 5.73 7.13 -0.59
N PHE A 98 5.96 7.54 0.64
CA PHE A 98 5.70 6.77 1.85
C PHE A 98 4.38 7.16 2.49
N LEU A 99 3.68 6.19 3.07
CA LEU A 99 2.59 6.39 4.02
C LEU A 99 2.85 5.47 5.22
N PRO A 100 2.64 5.88 6.48
CA PRO A 100 2.77 4.97 7.59
C PRO A 100 1.58 4.01 7.68
N GLY A 101 1.86 2.77 8.10
CA GLY A 101 0.86 1.84 8.58
C GLY A 101 0.98 1.63 10.09
N ASN A 102 0.16 0.72 10.63
CA ASN A 102 0.17 0.43 12.06
C ASN A 102 1.48 -0.18 12.55
N HIS A 103 2.21 -0.90 11.70
CA HIS A 103 3.54 -1.39 12.01
C HIS A 103 4.56 -0.25 12.08
N ASP A 104 4.50 0.71 11.17
CA ASP A 104 5.43 1.85 11.13
C ASP A 104 5.22 2.83 12.30
N HIS A 105 4.00 2.91 12.84
CA HIS A 105 3.61 3.81 13.94
C HIS A 105 3.18 3.07 15.23
N TYR A 106 3.71 1.90 15.48
CA TYR A 106 3.36 1.03 16.61
C TYR A 106 3.75 1.59 17.99
N SER A 107 4.94 2.19 18.11
CA SER A 107 5.53 2.62 19.38
C SER A 107 5.95 4.09 19.35
N GLU A 108 6.21 4.67 20.51
CA GLU A 108 6.80 6.01 20.61
C GLU A 108 8.16 6.06 19.88
N ALA A 109 8.94 4.96 19.96
CA ALA A 109 10.22 4.84 19.29
C ALA A 109 10.06 4.78 17.76
N SER A 110 9.04 4.09 17.23
CA SER A 110 8.80 4.03 15.78
C SER A 110 8.27 5.35 15.23
N VAL A 111 7.38 6.04 15.95
CA VAL A 111 6.91 7.40 15.57
C VAL A 111 8.07 8.39 15.55
N LYS A 112 8.93 8.36 16.56
CA LYS A 112 10.14 9.18 16.61
C LYS A 112 11.07 8.88 15.43
N ALA A 113 11.32 7.60 15.13
CA ALA A 113 12.15 7.19 14.01
C ALA A 113 11.55 7.64 12.65
N TRP A 114 10.22 7.62 12.50
CA TRP A 114 9.52 8.18 11.37
C TRP A 114 9.77 9.70 11.24
N GLY A 115 9.58 10.45 12.32
CA GLY A 115 9.83 11.91 12.36
C GLY A 115 11.27 12.27 12.04
N GLU A 116 12.26 11.55 12.60
CA GLU A 116 13.69 11.73 12.31
C GLU A 116 14.00 11.49 10.82
N ARG A 117 13.33 10.51 10.20
CA ARG A 117 13.53 10.13 8.81
C ARG A 117 12.89 11.09 7.82
N PHE A 118 11.67 11.53 8.06
CA PHE A 118 10.87 12.29 7.11
C PHE A 118 10.69 13.77 7.51
N GLY A 119 11.16 14.16 8.69
CA GLY A 119 11.06 15.52 9.19
C GLY A 119 9.69 15.89 9.77
N ASP A 120 8.75 14.95 9.82
CA ASP A 120 7.39 15.14 10.32
C ASP A 120 6.83 13.81 10.87
N GLU A 121 6.40 13.82 12.14
CA GLU A 121 5.79 12.66 12.80
C GLU A 121 4.35 12.40 12.36
N ARG A 122 3.68 13.38 11.74
CA ARG A 122 2.25 13.29 11.38
C ARG A 122 1.96 12.22 10.35
N GLY A 123 2.87 11.99 9.40
CA GLY A 123 2.74 10.96 8.39
C GLY A 123 1.67 11.21 7.31
N TYR A 124 0.94 12.34 7.34
CA TYR A 124 -0.01 12.71 6.31
C TYR A 124 0.46 13.92 5.52
N TYR A 125 0.25 13.90 4.21
CA TYR A 125 0.64 14.96 3.29
C TYR A 125 -0.09 14.84 1.96
N HIS A 126 0.19 15.75 1.02
CA HIS A 126 -0.29 15.68 -0.34
C HIS A 126 0.81 16.03 -1.34
N PHE A 127 0.60 15.65 -2.56
CA PHE A 127 1.36 16.15 -3.71
C PHE A 127 0.47 16.20 -4.95
N VAL A 128 0.90 16.97 -5.94
CA VAL A 128 0.22 17.07 -7.24
C VAL A 128 1.18 16.69 -8.34
N TYR A 129 0.74 15.84 -9.25
CA TYR A 129 1.51 15.46 -10.42
C TYR A 129 0.61 15.44 -11.66
N LYS A 130 0.99 16.19 -12.71
CA LYS A 130 0.23 16.33 -13.98
C LYS A 130 -1.28 16.53 -13.74
N ASP A 131 -1.63 17.54 -12.95
CA ASP A 131 -3.01 17.88 -12.57
C ASP A 131 -3.81 16.77 -11.89
N VAL A 132 -3.13 15.85 -11.24
CA VAL A 132 -3.71 14.81 -10.36
C VAL A 132 -3.24 15.04 -8.94
N LEU A 133 -4.20 15.09 -8.02
CA LEU A 133 -3.95 15.26 -6.58
C LEU A 133 -3.82 13.91 -5.90
N PHE A 134 -2.81 13.76 -5.06
CA PHE A 134 -2.56 12.59 -4.23
C PHE A 134 -2.67 12.99 -2.77
N LEU A 135 -3.62 12.40 -2.06
CA LEU A 135 -3.84 12.59 -0.63
C LEU A 135 -3.30 11.37 0.11
N MET A 136 -2.26 11.55 0.90
CA MET A 136 -1.65 10.54 1.75
C MET A 136 -2.24 10.66 3.15
N ILE A 137 -3.27 9.85 3.43
CA ILE A 137 -4.12 9.95 4.63
C ILE A 137 -3.63 8.95 5.66
N ASN A 138 -3.10 9.44 6.78
CA ASN A 138 -2.63 8.59 7.85
C ASN A 138 -3.80 8.09 8.71
N THR A 139 -4.00 6.78 8.78
CA THR A 139 -5.02 6.11 9.60
C THR A 139 -4.54 5.80 11.03
N GLU A 140 -3.31 6.16 11.34
CA GLU A 140 -2.67 6.04 12.65
C GLU A 140 -2.42 7.43 13.28
N ASP A 141 -3.36 8.38 13.12
CA ASP A 141 -3.24 9.75 13.61
C ASP A 141 -4.42 10.12 14.54
N PRO A 142 -4.20 10.22 15.86
CA PRO A 142 -2.89 10.08 16.53
C PRO A 142 -2.40 8.64 16.63
N PRO A 143 -1.06 8.42 16.66
CA PRO A 143 -0.48 7.08 16.67
C PRO A 143 -1.00 6.21 17.80
N LYS A 144 -1.29 4.94 17.51
CA LYS A 144 -1.75 3.92 18.48
C LYS A 144 -0.57 3.24 19.14
N THR A 145 0.23 4.00 19.89
CA THR A 145 1.42 3.45 20.50
C THR A 145 1.09 2.48 21.64
N VAL A 146 1.99 1.54 21.88
CA VAL A 146 1.91 0.57 23.01
C VAL A 146 1.74 1.30 24.34
N ALA A 147 2.44 2.41 24.53
CA ALA A 147 2.32 3.24 25.73
C ALA A 147 0.92 3.85 25.86
N ARG A 148 0.27 4.21 24.76
CA ARG A 148 -1.12 4.69 24.74
C ARG A 148 -2.10 3.57 25.09
N LEU A 149 -1.92 2.37 24.50
CA LEU A 149 -2.73 1.21 24.85
C LEU A 149 -2.61 0.86 26.33
N GLN A 150 -1.39 0.77 26.87
CA GLN A 150 -1.13 0.45 28.27
C GLN A 150 -1.80 1.46 29.24
N ARG A 151 -1.84 2.74 28.87
CA ARG A 151 -2.51 3.77 29.68
C ARG A 151 -4.03 3.69 29.61
N ASN A 152 -4.59 3.41 28.44
CA ASN A 152 -6.02 3.53 28.18
C ASN A 152 -6.77 2.20 28.47
N ASP A 153 -6.15 1.08 28.13
CA ASP A 153 -6.69 -0.27 28.36
C ASP A 153 -5.60 -1.27 28.76
N PRO A 154 -5.19 -1.30 30.05
CA PRO A 154 -4.17 -2.19 30.53
C PRO A 154 -4.53 -3.68 30.43
N GLU A 155 -5.83 -4.04 30.42
CA GLU A 155 -6.27 -5.45 30.28
C GLU A 155 -6.08 -5.91 28.83
N LEU A 156 -6.41 -5.07 27.84
CA LEU A 156 -6.17 -5.35 26.44
C LEU A 156 -4.66 -5.38 26.15
N TYR A 157 -3.89 -4.45 26.73
CA TYR A 157 -2.43 -4.43 26.61
C TYR A 157 -1.78 -5.75 27.05
N GLU A 158 -2.16 -6.27 28.23
CA GLU A 158 -1.63 -7.56 28.71
C GLU A 158 -2.03 -8.72 27.78
N ARG A 159 -3.27 -8.74 27.32
CA ARG A 159 -3.80 -9.75 26.41
C ARG A 159 -3.10 -9.72 25.05
N VAL A 160 -2.88 -8.54 24.49
CA VAL A 160 -2.17 -8.33 23.23
C VAL A 160 -0.72 -8.82 23.36
N GLY A 161 0.00 -8.43 24.41
CA GLY A 161 1.39 -8.86 24.65
C GLY A 161 1.56 -10.37 24.78
N VAL A 162 0.64 -11.06 25.49
CA VAL A 162 0.65 -12.52 25.60
C VAL A 162 0.37 -13.17 24.23
N ASN A 163 -0.60 -12.65 23.49
CA ASN A 163 -0.98 -13.21 22.21
C ASN A 163 0.12 -13.07 21.18
N TYR A 164 0.80 -11.91 21.09
CA TYR A 164 1.95 -11.73 20.21
C TYR A 164 3.03 -12.76 20.45
N LYS A 165 3.40 -13.00 21.72
CA LYS A 165 4.41 -14.00 22.06
C LYS A 165 4.01 -15.39 21.56
N LEU A 166 2.76 -15.80 21.83
CA LEU A 166 2.26 -17.11 21.39
C LEU A 166 2.17 -17.23 19.87
N MET A 167 1.80 -16.15 19.18
CA MET A 167 1.79 -16.13 17.71
C MET A 167 3.19 -16.34 17.14
N HIS A 168 4.20 -15.63 17.65
CA HIS A 168 5.58 -15.83 17.23
C HIS A 168 6.08 -17.26 17.46
N GLU A 169 5.76 -17.87 18.62
CA GLU A 169 6.09 -19.26 18.90
C GLU A 169 5.44 -20.24 17.91
N LEU A 170 4.18 -19.99 17.51
CA LEU A 170 3.47 -20.81 16.53
C LEU A 170 4.01 -20.60 15.11
N GLN A 171 4.31 -19.37 14.73
CA GLN A 171 4.85 -19.03 13.42
C GLN A 171 6.28 -19.58 13.21
N ALA A 172 7.07 -19.67 14.28
CA ALA A 172 8.43 -20.22 14.24
C ALA A 172 8.49 -21.75 14.05
N LYS A 173 7.36 -22.47 14.07
CA LYS A 173 7.32 -23.90 13.82
C LYS A 173 7.69 -24.21 12.37
N GLU A 174 8.57 -25.14 12.15
CA GLU A 174 9.01 -25.62 10.82
C GLU A 174 7.83 -26.16 9.97
N HIS A 175 6.83 -26.77 10.64
CA HIS A 175 5.60 -27.27 10.02
C HIS A 175 4.39 -26.83 10.84
N GLN A 176 3.53 -26.04 10.23
CA GLN A 176 2.27 -25.62 10.83
C GLN A 176 1.14 -26.60 10.47
N THR A 177 0.30 -26.92 11.47
CA THR A 177 -0.91 -27.71 11.29
C THR A 177 -2.13 -26.82 11.04
N ALA A 178 -3.24 -27.40 10.57
CA ALA A 178 -4.51 -26.67 10.45
C ALA A 178 -5.02 -26.14 11.80
N GLU A 179 -4.68 -26.83 12.91
CA GLU A 179 -5.01 -26.40 14.27
C GLU A 179 -4.15 -25.21 14.71
N ASP A 180 -2.86 -25.18 14.34
CA ASP A 180 -1.99 -24.02 14.56
C ASP A 180 -2.53 -22.79 13.80
N GLY A 181 -3.00 -22.97 12.56
CA GLY A 181 -3.62 -21.90 11.78
C GLY A 181 -4.89 -21.34 12.45
N LYS A 182 -5.76 -22.22 12.98
CA LYS A 182 -6.93 -21.80 13.73
C LYS A 182 -6.55 -21.03 15.00
N LYS A 183 -5.53 -21.53 15.73
CA LYS A 183 -5.04 -20.89 16.93
C LYS A 183 -4.41 -19.52 16.66
N LEU A 184 -3.71 -19.35 15.54
CA LEU A 184 -3.19 -18.05 15.11
C LEU A 184 -4.31 -17.03 14.91
N LEU A 185 -5.43 -17.41 14.26
CA LEU A 185 -6.58 -16.54 14.10
C LEU A 185 -7.22 -16.13 15.44
N GLU A 186 -7.38 -17.08 16.38
CA GLU A 186 -7.90 -16.79 17.72
C GLU A 186 -7.00 -15.82 18.50
N LEU A 187 -5.67 -15.94 18.35
CA LEU A 187 -4.71 -15.06 19.01
C LEU A 187 -4.64 -13.67 18.36
N ALA A 188 -4.91 -13.59 17.06
CA ALA A 188 -4.93 -12.33 16.32
C ALA A 188 -6.13 -11.44 16.70
N GLU A 189 -7.27 -12.02 17.07
CA GLU A 189 -8.53 -11.29 17.31
C GLU A 189 -8.38 -10.05 18.24
N PRO A 190 -7.77 -10.12 19.45
CA PRO A 190 -7.59 -8.94 20.29
C PRO A 190 -6.60 -7.92 19.72
N ILE A 191 -5.67 -8.37 18.89
CA ILE A 191 -4.69 -7.52 18.23
C ILE A 191 -5.39 -6.76 17.11
N GLU A 192 -6.21 -7.46 16.32
CA GLU A 192 -7.03 -6.85 15.26
C GLU A 192 -8.07 -5.89 15.82
N GLU A 193 -8.64 -6.18 17.01
CA GLU A 193 -9.55 -5.27 17.71
C GLU A 193 -8.83 -3.94 18.03
N TRP A 194 -7.62 -4.00 18.53
CA TRP A 194 -6.82 -2.81 18.83
C TRP A 194 -6.33 -2.09 17.57
N LEU A 195 -5.77 -2.83 16.61
CA LEU A 195 -5.24 -2.27 15.38
C LEU A 195 -6.34 -1.85 14.38
N GLY A 196 -7.51 -2.47 14.47
CA GLY A 196 -8.65 -2.16 13.60
C GLY A 196 -9.36 -0.85 13.94
N GLU A 197 -9.07 -0.22 15.09
CA GLU A 197 -9.50 1.13 15.36
C GLU A 197 -8.72 2.11 14.48
N ILE A 198 -9.40 2.82 13.60
CA ILE A 198 -8.82 3.84 12.73
C ILE A 198 -8.95 5.18 13.43
N ASP A 199 -7.83 5.87 13.56
CA ASP A 199 -7.77 7.23 14.05
C ASP A 199 -7.32 8.19 12.94
N ILE A 200 -8.13 9.19 12.65
CA ILE A 200 -7.80 10.32 11.76
C ILE A 200 -8.12 11.58 12.55
N SER A 201 -7.13 12.41 12.83
CA SER A 201 -7.32 13.59 13.66
C SER A 201 -8.16 14.69 12.98
N ASP A 202 -8.77 15.57 13.80
CA ASP A 202 -9.46 16.75 13.27
C ASP A 202 -8.47 17.72 12.57
N ASP A 203 -7.22 17.77 13.00
CA ASP A 203 -6.16 18.57 12.36
C ASP A 203 -5.87 18.04 10.95
N GLN A 204 -5.85 16.74 10.78
CA GLN A 204 -5.69 16.10 9.46
C GLN A 204 -6.89 16.42 8.54
N VAL A 205 -8.12 16.38 9.05
CA VAL A 205 -9.32 16.80 8.30
C VAL A 205 -9.22 18.25 7.88
N ALA A 206 -8.82 19.15 8.78
CA ALA A 206 -8.64 20.57 8.49
C ALA A 206 -7.56 20.78 7.40
N TYR A 207 -6.45 20.07 7.50
CA TYR A 207 -5.39 20.10 6.50
C TYR A 207 -5.90 19.69 5.11
N PHE A 208 -6.58 18.55 4.99
CA PHE A 208 -7.08 18.11 3.69
C PHE A 208 -8.20 19.00 3.15
N LYS A 209 -8.97 19.65 4.01
CA LYS A 209 -9.91 20.69 3.58
C LYS A 209 -9.18 21.82 2.87
N GLU A 210 -8.15 22.39 3.47
CA GLU A 210 -7.34 23.45 2.85
C GLU A 210 -6.71 22.99 1.53
N VAL A 211 -6.21 21.76 1.48
CA VAL A 211 -5.63 21.15 0.26
C VAL A 211 -6.68 21.05 -0.85
N VAL A 212 -7.84 20.49 -0.56
CA VAL A 212 -8.91 20.29 -1.55
C VAL A 212 -9.42 21.64 -2.10
N GLU A 213 -9.52 22.66 -1.24
CA GLU A 213 -9.87 24.02 -1.62
C GLU A 213 -8.79 24.71 -2.47
N ALA A 214 -7.50 24.40 -2.23
CA ALA A 214 -6.38 24.95 -2.99
C ALA A 214 -6.25 24.35 -4.41
N TYR A 215 -6.76 23.13 -4.63
CA TYR A 215 -6.66 22.41 -5.89
C TYR A 215 -8.06 22.04 -6.45
N PRO A 216 -8.90 23.04 -6.81
CA PRO A 216 -10.29 22.79 -7.25
C PRO A 216 -10.37 22.11 -8.62
N ASP A 217 -9.42 22.36 -9.51
CA ASP A 217 -9.49 22.03 -10.94
C ASP A 217 -8.69 20.78 -11.34
N VAL A 218 -8.18 19.99 -10.35
CA VAL A 218 -7.47 18.76 -10.67
C VAL A 218 -8.39 17.76 -11.40
N ARG A 219 -7.81 17.07 -12.39
CA ARG A 219 -8.57 16.10 -13.22
C ARG A 219 -8.91 14.80 -12.50
N TRP A 220 -8.21 14.46 -11.41
CA TRP A 220 -8.44 13.29 -10.57
C TRP A 220 -7.85 13.48 -9.16
N THR A 221 -8.39 12.77 -8.18
CA THR A 221 -7.80 12.69 -6.85
C THR A 221 -7.61 11.22 -6.47
N PHE A 222 -6.41 10.84 -6.05
CA PHE A 222 -6.14 9.56 -5.41
C PHE A 222 -6.02 9.76 -3.91
N CYS A 223 -6.73 8.96 -3.13
CA CYS A 223 -6.61 8.88 -1.69
C CYS A 223 -5.90 7.58 -1.33
N PHE A 224 -4.85 7.67 -0.52
CA PHE A 224 -4.15 6.52 0.02
C PHE A 224 -4.37 6.48 1.52
N THR A 225 -4.75 5.33 2.04
CA THR A 225 -4.84 5.02 3.47
C THR A 225 -4.13 3.71 3.72
N HIS A 226 -3.64 3.47 4.94
CA HIS A 226 -3.18 2.13 5.27
C HIS A 226 -4.37 1.23 5.61
N SER A 227 -4.95 1.40 6.78
CA SER A 227 -6.17 0.67 7.15
C SER A 227 -7.38 1.16 6.33
N PRO A 228 -8.26 0.26 5.84
CA PRO A 228 -9.43 0.66 5.06
C PRO A 228 -10.53 1.29 5.95
N PRO A 229 -10.63 2.62 6.02
CA PRO A 229 -11.51 3.31 6.98
C PRO A 229 -13.00 3.11 6.69
N TYR A 230 -13.34 2.67 5.50
CA TYR A 230 -14.70 2.39 5.08
C TYR A 230 -15.23 1.01 5.53
N TYR A 231 -14.38 0.14 6.07
CA TYR A 231 -14.78 -1.13 6.69
C TYR A 231 -15.06 -0.99 8.19
N SER A 232 -14.63 0.08 8.82
CA SER A 232 -14.83 0.26 10.25
C SER A 232 -16.32 0.39 10.60
N PRO A 233 -16.84 -0.36 11.59
CA PRO A 233 -18.19 -0.16 12.11
C PRO A 233 -18.44 1.25 12.66
N ALA A 234 -17.40 1.98 13.05
CA ALA A 234 -17.48 3.36 13.48
C ALA A 234 -17.93 4.30 12.35
N VAL A 235 -17.59 3.99 11.10
CA VAL A 235 -18.04 4.75 9.92
C VAL A 235 -19.56 4.68 9.72
N ALA A 236 -20.21 3.62 10.22
CA ALA A 236 -21.66 3.43 10.09
C ALA A 236 -22.48 4.12 11.19
N LYS A 237 -21.88 4.53 12.30
CA LYS A 237 -22.57 5.09 13.47
C LYS A 237 -22.47 6.59 13.63
N ASP A 238 -21.32 7.16 13.27
CA ASP A 238 -21.06 8.61 13.26
C ASP A 238 -20.20 8.94 12.06
N PRO A 239 -20.26 10.19 11.51
CA PRO A 239 -19.32 10.61 10.47
C PRO A 239 -17.90 10.48 11.03
N SER A 240 -17.23 9.39 10.70
CA SER A 240 -15.80 9.27 10.99
C SER A 240 -15.06 10.44 10.35
N ASN A 241 -13.89 10.75 10.81
CA ASN A 241 -13.10 11.81 10.17
C ASN A 241 -12.77 11.46 8.71
N PHE A 242 -12.72 10.16 8.35
CA PHE A 242 -12.63 9.75 6.95
C PHE A 242 -13.89 10.17 6.16
N ALA A 243 -15.09 9.98 6.69
CA ALA A 243 -16.32 10.42 6.03
C ALA A 243 -16.36 11.95 5.83
N LYS A 244 -15.74 12.73 6.71
CA LYS A 244 -15.57 14.18 6.50
C LYS A 244 -14.65 14.46 5.32
N ILE A 245 -13.56 13.71 5.16
CA ILE A 245 -12.66 13.82 3.97
C ILE A 245 -13.39 13.37 2.71
N GLU A 246 -14.14 12.26 2.73
CA GLU A 246 -14.97 11.82 1.60
C GLU A 246 -15.95 12.93 1.16
N ALA A 247 -16.57 13.61 2.13
CA ALA A 247 -17.50 14.71 1.84
C ALA A 247 -16.83 15.89 1.12
N LEU A 248 -15.55 16.18 1.40
CA LEU A 248 -14.79 17.21 0.68
C LEU A 248 -14.57 16.84 -0.80
N LEU A 249 -14.62 15.57 -1.15
CA LEU A 249 -14.35 15.03 -2.49
C LEU A 249 -15.63 14.72 -3.27
N ALA A 250 -16.82 14.98 -2.70
CA ALA A 250 -18.11 14.55 -3.27
C ALA A 250 -18.31 14.98 -4.74
N ASP A 251 -17.88 16.20 -5.08
CA ASP A 251 -18.11 16.82 -6.38
C ASP A 251 -16.98 16.59 -7.40
N ARG A 252 -15.98 15.74 -7.08
CA ARG A 252 -14.84 15.47 -7.96
C ARG A 252 -14.61 13.97 -8.15
N PRO A 253 -13.96 13.57 -9.27
CA PRO A 253 -13.59 12.17 -9.46
C PRO A 253 -12.44 11.80 -8.54
N TYR A 254 -12.57 10.64 -7.83
CA TYR A 254 -11.50 10.13 -6.98
C TYR A 254 -11.52 8.60 -6.92
N THR A 255 -10.40 8.04 -6.47
CA THR A 255 -10.22 6.63 -6.17
C THR A 255 -9.52 6.50 -4.82
N VAL A 256 -9.93 5.54 -4.00
CA VAL A 256 -9.31 5.23 -2.71
C VAL A 256 -8.53 3.93 -2.82
N PHE A 257 -7.28 3.95 -2.38
CA PHE A 257 -6.44 2.78 -2.17
C PHE A 257 -6.17 2.59 -0.68
N SER A 258 -6.36 1.36 -0.21
CA SER A 258 -6.02 0.92 1.14
C SER A 258 -5.19 -0.36 1.10
N ALA A 259 -4.68 -0.77 2.26
CA ALA A 259 -3.79 -1.92 2.43
C ALA A 259 -4.17 -2.74 3.68
N HIS A 260 -3.21 -3.12 4.55
CA HIS A 260 -3.41 -3.67 5.89
C HIS A 260 -3.96 -5.10 5.96
N THR A 261 -4.98 -5.44 5.18
CA THR A 261 -5.66 -6.75 5.27
C THR A 261 -4.89 -7.88 4.61
N HIS A 262 -3.83 -7.60 3.86
CA HIS A 262 -3.09 -8.54 3.01
C HIS A 262 -3.99 -9.33 2.03
N THR A 263 -5.17 -8.77 1.73
CA THR A 263 -6.18 -9.41 0.88
C THR A 263 -6.76 -8.36 -0.05
N TYR A 264 -6.72 -8.65 -1.35
CA TYR A 264 -7.31 -7.76 -2.34
C TYR A 264 -8.84 -7.77 -2.25
N ASP A 265 -9.41 -6.58 -2.22
CA ASP A 265 -10.84 -6.36 -2.32
C ASP A 265 -11.14 -5.14 -3.19
N TYR A 266 -12.29 -5.18 -3.84
CA TYR A 266 -12.77 -4.09 -4.68
C TYR A 266 -14.23 -3.80 -4.38
N ASP A 267 -14.52 -2.57 -4.06
CA ASP A 267 -15.87 -2.07 -3.81
C ASP A 267 -16.12 -0.75 -4.54
N GLN A 268 -17.39 -0.43 -4.75
CA GLN A 268 -17.82 0.87 -5.26
C GLN A 268 -18.73 1.56 -4.26
N ARG A 269 -18.33 2.76 -3.84
CA ARG A 269 -19.10 3.62 -2.94
C ARG A 269 -19.34 4.97 -3.61
N ASN A 270 -20.59 5.42 -3.63
CA ASN A 270 -20.97 6.71 -4.24
C ASN A 270 -20.46 6.88 -5.70
N GLY A 271 -20.38 5.76 -6.44
CA GLY A 271 -19.85 5.74 -7.82
C GLY A 271 -18.35 5.98 -7.93
N ARG A 272 -17.58 5.72 -6.85
CA ARG A 272 -16.12 5.80 -6.79
C ARG A 272 -15.54 4.44 -6.45
N ASP A 273 -14.36 4.17 -6.96
CA ASP A 273 -13.64 2.92 -6.74
C ASP A 273 -12.88 2.95 -5.41
N TYR A 274 -13.05 1.90 -4.61
CA TYR A 274 -12.36 1.64 -3.35
C TYR A 274 -11.64 0.30 -3.49
N ILE A 275 -10.33 0.34 -3.39
CA ILE A 275 -9.46 -0.80 -3.65
C ILE A 275 -8.60 -1.06 -2.42
N THR A 276 -8.81 -2.21 -1.79
CA THR A 276 -7.89 -2.71 -0.78
C THR A 276 -6.88 -3.62 -1.47
N THR A 277 -5.61 -3.27 -1.36
CA THR A 277 -4.52 -4.03 -1.97
C THR A 277 -4.20 -5.25 -1.10
N ALA A 278 -3.66 -6.30 -1.72
CA ALA A 278 -3.07 -7.41 -0.99
C ALA A 278 -1.64 -7.04 -0.55
N THR A 279 -0.67 -7.92 -0.63
CA THR A 279 0.68 -7.69 -0.11
C THR A 279 1.75 -7.69 -1.20
N SER A 280 2.86 -7.00 -0.96
CA SER A 280 4.07 -7.10 -1.77
C SER A 280 5.26 -7.72 -1.01
N GLY A 281 5.05 -8.20 0.24
CA GLY A 281 6.10 -8.79 1.07
C GLY A 281 5.64 -9.47 2.34
N ALA A 282 4.54 -9.01 2.92
CA ALA A 282 3.97 -9.53 4.16
C ALA A 282 3.41 -10.96 4.05
N MET A 283 2.99 -11.51 5.17
CA MET A 283 2.35 -12.83 5.24
C MET A 283 1.19 -12.93 4.24
N ASN A 284 1.19 -14.00 3.46
CA ASN A 284 0.17 -14.30 2.49
C ASN A 284 -0.51 -15.63 2.86
N VAL A 285 -1.69 -15.55 3.45
CA VAL A 285 -2.50 -16.74 3.82
C VAL A 285 -3.39 -17.11 2.65
N VAL A 286 -3.41 -18.38 2.25
CA VAL A 286 -4.22 -18.88 1.12
C VAL A 286 -5.70 -18.68 1.42
N ARG A 287 -6.28 -17.65 0.81
CA ARG A 287 -7.71 -17.30 0.87
C ARG A 287 -8.10 -16.50 -0.38
N PRO A 288 -9.38 -16.35 -0.71
CA PRO A 288 -9.80 -15.48 -1.82
C PRO A 288 -9.24 -14.06 -1.65
N GLY A 289 -8.65 -13.52 -2.72
CA GLY A 289 -8.01 -12.20 -2.72
C GLY A 289 -6.56 -12.15 -2.21
N ALA A 290 -6.04 -13.24 -1.62
CA ALA A 290 -4.64 -13.30 -1.22
C ALA A 290 -3.73 -13.48 -2.44
N MET A 291 -2.82 -12.54 -2.65
CA MET A 291 -1.86 -12.58 -3.78
C MET A 291 -0.65 -11.67 -3.51
N ASP A 292 0.46 -12.02 -4.12
CA ASP A 292 1.63 -11.14 -4.20
C ASP A 292 1.56 -10.35 -5.50
N HIS A 293 1.39 -9.04 -5.39
CA HIS A 293 1.13 -8.22 -6.55
C HIS A 293 1.72 -6.81 -6.46
N ILE A 294 1.79 -6.20 -7.63
CA ILE A 294 2.01 -4.78 -7.82
C ILE A 294 0.73 -4.23 -8.44
N VAL A 295 0.17 -3.16 -7.89
CA VAL A 295 -0.90 -2.42 -8.58
C VAL A 295 -0.24 -1.46 -9.55
N TRP A 296 -0.66 -1.54 -10.81
CA TRP A 296 -0.22 -0.65 -11.87
C TRP A 296 -1.34 0.28 -12.29
N VAL A 297 -1.10 1.57 -12.23
CA VAL A 297 -2.07 2.60 -12.60
C VAL A 297 -1.57 3.38 -13.80
N THR A 298 -2.36 3.41 -14.86
CA THR A 298 -2.17 4.33 -15.99
C THR A 298 -3.21 5.43 -15.90
N MET A 299 -2.77 6.64 -15.61
CA MET A 299 -3.64 7.81 -15.60
C MET A 299 -3.82 8.35 -17.00
N THR A 300 -5.06 8.39 -17.48
CA THR A 300 -5.44 8.90 -18.80
C THR A 300 -6.30 10.15 -18.70
N ASP A 301 -6.64 10.77 -19.82
CA ASP A 301 -7.60 11.88 -19.90
C ASP A 301 -9.03 11.48 -19.44
N GLN A 302 -9.35 10.19 -19.51
CA GLN A 302 -10.66 9.64 -19.11
C GLN A 302 -10.67 9.04 -17.69
N GLY A 303 -9.59 9.20 -16.93
CA GLY A 303 -9.41 8.62 -15.59
C GLY A 303 -8.43 7.47 -15.56
N PRO A 304 -8.24 6.84 -14.40
CA PRO A 304 -7.24 5.80 -14.20
C PRO A 304 -7.67 4.46 -14.82
N LYS A 305 -6.69 3.75 -15.37
CA LYS A 305 -6.78 2.32 -15.69
C LYS A 305 -5.92 1.58 -14.69
N ILE A 306 -6.55 0.72 -13.90
CA ILE A 306 -5.92 0.05 -12.76
C ILE A 306 -5.86 -1.44 -13.07
N VAL A 307 -4.68 -2.05 -12.90
CA VAL A 307 -4.48 -3.49 -13.09
C VAL A 307 -3.64 -4.07 -11.96
N ASN A 308 -3.92 -5.30 -11.59
CA ASN A 308 -3.11 -6.09 -10.67
C ASN A 308 -2.12 -6.94 -11.46
N LEU A 309 -0.84 -6.74 -11.22
CA LEU A 309 0.24 -7.51 -11.83
C LEU A 309 0.75 -8.52 -10.79
N LEU A 310 0.46 -9.79 -10.98
CA LEU A 310 1.01 -10.84 -10.12
C LEU A 310 2.53 -10.87 -10.25
N MET A 311 3.22 -10.82 -9.12
CA MET A 311 4.68 -10.77 -9.09
C MET A 311 5.33 -11.98 -9.74
N ASN A 312 4.72 -13.16 -9.64
CA ASN A 312 5.23 -14.39 -10.28
C ASN A 312 5.06 -14.41 -11.81
N GLY A 313 4.34 -13.45 -12.41
CA GLY A 313 4.18 -13.31 -13.86
C GLY A 313 5.14 -12.29 -14.50
N ILE A 314 5.89 -11.54 -13.71
CA ILE A 314 6.83 -10.52 -14.21
C ILE A 314 8.24 -11.14 -14.29
N MET A 315 8.83 -11.13 -15.46
CA MET A 315 10.14 -11.75 -15.73
C MET A 315 11.04 -10.78 -16.50
N ASP A 316 12.34 -10.88 -16.27
CA ASP A 316 13.32 -10.18 -17.07
C ASP A 316 13.53 -10.82 -18.45
N LYS A 317 14.44 -10.25 -19.24
CA LYS A 317 14.77 -10.76 -20.60
C LYS A 317 15.31 -12.18 -20.66
N LYS A 318 15.68 -12.79 -19.53
CA LYS A 318 16.11 -14.19 -19.48
C LYS A 318 14.95 -15.16 -19.57
N GLY A 319 13.70 -14.66 -19.36
CA GLY A 319 12.48 -15.45 -19.46
C GLY A 319 12.23 -16.33 -18.24
N PRO A 320 11.41 -17.38 -18.38
CA PRO A 320 11.05 -18.24 -17.27
C PRO A 320 12.28 -18.94 -16.70
N PRO A 321 12.31 -19.20 -15.37
CA PRO A 321 13.36 -19.98 -14.74
C PRO A 321 13.46 -21.37 -15.39
N LYS A 322 14.62 -22.00 -15.24
CA LYS A 322 14.81 -23.37 -15.67
C LYS A 322 13.99 -24.32 -14.79
N ASP A 323 13.76 -25.55 -15.28
CA ASP A 323 12.83 -26.53 -14.68
C ASP A 323 12.95 -26.70 -13.16
N ASP A 324 14.14 -26.57 -12.59
CA ASP A 324 14.39 -26.71 -11.14
C ASP A 324 13.85 -25.52 -10.33
N ASP A 325 13.69 -24.34 -10.95
CA ASP A 325 13.25 -23.11 -10.30
C ASP A 325 11.74 -22.87 -10.46
N LEU A 326 11.07 -23.65 -11.35
CA LEU A 326 9.64 -23.48 -11.64
C LEU A 326 8.73 -23.75 -10.43
N ALA A 327 9.19 -24.57 -9.48
CA ALA A 327 8.47 -24.87 -8.25
C ALA A 327 8.43 -23.67 -7.30
N GLU A 328 9.44 -22.80 -7.32
CA GLU A 328 9.54 -21.64 -6.42
C GLU A 328 8.61 -20.50 -6.86
N ILE A 329 8.37 -20.34 -8.15
CA ILE A 329 7.53 -19.23 -8.66
C ILE A 329 6.04 -19.57 -8.77
N GLY A 330 5.63 -20.79 -8.42
CA GLY A 330 4.22 -21.17 -8.36
C GLY A 330 3.45 -21.16 -9.70
N LEU A 331 4.16 -20.98 -10.82
CA LEU A 331 3.55 -20.86 -12.17
C LEU A 331 3.07 -22.20 -12.73
N TYR A 332 3.52 -23.31 -12.19
CA TYR A 332 3.10 -24.63 -12.62
C TYR A 332 2.81 -25.53 -11.41
N ARG A 333 1.56 -25.64 -11.04
CA ARG A 333 1.01 -26.87 -10.45
C ARG A 333 -0.02 -27.40 -11.42
N PRO A 334 0.14 -28.65 -11.92
CA PRO A 334 -0.90 -29.31 -12.70
C PRO A 334 -2.15 -29.51 -11.85
#